data_c9e9df858aad2c8a6cdb554b92527bd2
#
_entry.id   c9e9df858aad2c8a6cdb554b92527bd2
#
_cell.length_a   1.000
_cell.length_b   1.000
_cell.length_c   1.000
_cell.angle_alpha   90.00
_cell.angle_beta   90.00
_cell.angle_gamma   90.00
#
_symmetry.space_group_name_H-M   'P 1'
#
loop_
_entity.id
_entity.type
_entity.pdbx_description
1 polymer ?
#
loop_
_entity_poly.entity_id
_entity_poly.type
_entity_poly.pdbx_seq_one_letter_code
_entity_poly.pdbx_strand_id
1 'polypeptide(L)'
;MKTITKNQNNVIECTCGTVIEYDKSDLILKGVEKTDYYAISVVCPACGKVHTVKPAEFDSKALIKSVSGKKSLDEMEVKELSLAANSANAKEIFSIHDRRTITLKNGYNAVFEIIGIEHDIREDGKKAGLTFCLVDLYGVGKNSNIKMNYECSNIGGFEKSAMFKWLNEDFFALLPDEWQEIIVPVVKKTANGGGLNAEIVDTTCKVFIPSEVEVFGECYHSNKGEGEQYEGFKNWKDRVKGYPDGDSGRWYWLRSPYSGSLTKFCIVSSDGSCYNSDANNVAAIAPCFAI
;
A
#
# COMPACT_ATOMS: atom_id res chain seq x y z
N MET A 1 39.97 -26.55 -24.55
CA MET A 1 39.19 -25.72 -25.47
C MET A 1 38.16 -25.00 -24.63
N LYS A 2 38.35 -23.70 -24.30
CA LYS A 2 37.36 -22.88 -23.60
C LYS A 2 36.35 -22.39 -24.63
N THR A 3 35.12 -22.81 -24.51
CA THR A 3 34.02 -22.31 -25.35
C THR A 3 33.72 -20.87 -24.88
N ILE A 4 34.10 -19.89 -25.71
CA ILE A 4 33.69 -18.49 -25.51
C ILE A 4 32.24 -18.42 -25.94
N THR A 5 31.32 -18.31 -24.99
CA THR A 5 29.91 -17.94 -25.23
C THR A 5 29.96 -16.50 -25.76
N LYS A 6 29.68 -16.30 -27.05
CA LYS A 6 29.43 -14.98 -27.62
C LYS A 6 28.28 -14.33 -26.85
N ASN A 7 28.58 -13.24 -26.14
CA ASN A 7 27.54 -12.29 -25.75
C ASN A 7 26.84 -11.80 -27.03
N GLN A 8 25.56 -12.10 -27.18
CA GLN A 8 24.75 -11.45 -28.20
C GLN A 8 24.56 -10.00 -27.77
N ASN A 9 25.38 -9.10 -28.28
CA ASN A 9 25.15 -7.67 -28.11
C ASN A 9 23.89 -7.30 -28.89
N ASN A 10 22.92 -6.68 -28.22
CA ASN A 10 21.76 -6.14 -28.89
C ASN A 10 22.15 -4.82 -29.55
N VAL A 11 21.63 -4.58 -30.77
CA VAL A 11 22.00 -3.44 -31.61
C VAL A 11 20.75 -2.72 -32.08
N ILE A 12 20.72 -1.40 -31.92
CA ILE A 12 19.71 -0.51 -32.49
C ILE A 12 20.37 0.58 -33.31
N GLU A 13 19.81 0.85 -34.48
CA GLU A 13 20.21 1.99 -35.29
C GLU A 13 19.34 3.21 -34.96
N CYS A 14 19.97 4.28 -34.50
CA CYS A 14 19.32 5.53 -34.22
C CYS A 14 19.06 6.34 -35.49
N THR A 15 17.98 7.09 -35.55
CA THR A 15 17.68 7.99 -36.68
C THR A 15 18.73 9.09 -36.93
N CYS A 16 19.65 9.30 -35.99
CA CYS A 16 20.83 10.17 -36.19
C CYS A 16 22.00 9.46 -36.86
N GLY A 17 21.84 8.19 -37.24
CA GLY A 17 22.90 7.36 -37.86
C GLY A 17 23.81 6.65 -36.87
N THR A 18 23.62 6.82 -35.56
CA THR A 18 24.40 6.13 -34.53
C THR A 18 23.90 4.71 -34.36
N VAL A 19 24.82 3.73 -34.46
CA VAL A 19 24.57 2.34 -34.08
C VAL A 19 24.80 2.21 -32.57
N ILE A 20 23.77 1.80 -31.82
CA ILE A 20 23.82 1.65 -30.38
C ILE A 20 23.91 0.16 -30.07
N GLU A 21 25.08 -0.27 -29.59
CA GLU A 21 25.22 -1.56 -28.93
C GLU A 21 24.90 -1.39 -27.48
N TYR A 22 23.99 -2.21 -26.94
CA TYR A 22 23.55 -2.09 -25.55
C TYR A 22 23.46 -3.45 -24.87
N ASP A 23 23.67 -3.45 -23.58
CA ASP A 23 23.43 -4.58 -22.68
C ASP A 23 22.33 -4.27 -21.67
N LYS A 24 22.15 -5.15 -20.69
CA LYS A 24 21.10 -4.99 -19.66
C LYS A 24 21.30 -3.75 -18.78
N SER A 25 22.53 -3.26 -18.64
CA SER A 25 22.85 -2.09 -17.80
C SER A 25 22.53 -0.75 -18.48
N ASP A 26 22.35 -0.76 -19.80
CA ASP A 26 22.03 0.44 -20.59
C ASP A 26 20.52 0.71 -20.68
N LEU A 27 19.71 -0.20 -20.15
CA LEU A 27 18.26 -0.13 -20.30
C LEU A 27 17.61 0.75 -19.22
N ILE A 28 16.67 1.58 -19.66
CA ILE A 28 15.86 2.45 -18.81
C ILE A 28 14.37 2.15 -18.97
N LEU A 29 13.58 2.42 -17.94
CA LEU A 29 12.12 2.40 -18.03
C LEU A 29 11.63 3.81 -18.39
N LYS A 30 10.88 3.94 -19.48
CA LYS A 30 10.26 5.20 -19.90
C LYS A 30 8.75 5.06 -20.01
N GLY A 31 8.03 6.00 -19.38
CA GLY A 31 6.58 6.13 -19.52
C GLY A 31 6.19 6.41 -20.96
N VAL A 32 5.15 5.76 -21.43
CA VAL A 32 4.55 6.00 -22.75
C VAL A 32 3.45 7.05 -22.58
N GLU A 33 3.58 8.22 -23.23
CA GLU A 33 2.62 9.31 -23.14
C GLU A 33 1.18 8.84 -23.41
N LYS A 34 0.26 9.25 -22.54
CA LYS A 34 -1.18 8.92 -22.57
C LYS A 34 -1.54 7.45 -22.28
N THR A 35 -0.63 6.66 -21.73
CA THR A 35 -0.90 5.28 -21.30
C THR A 35 -0.26 5.02 -19.95
N ASP A 36 -0.82 4.07 -19.18
CA ASP A 36 -0.25 3.62 -17.92
C ASP A 36 0.86 2.55 -18.13
N TYR A 37 1.41 2.47 -19.33
CA TYR A 37 2.42 1.48 -19.70
C TYR A 37 3.82 2.10 -19.74
N TYR A 38 4.80 1.29 -19.34
CA TYR A 38 6.22 1.61 -19.45
C TYR A 38 6.86 0.76 -20.54
N ALA A 39 7.69 1.40 -21.33
CA ALA A 39 8.50 0.72 -22.32
C ALA A 39 9.94 0.61 -21.82
N ILE A 40 10.52 -0.58 -21.94
CA ILE A 40 11.96 -0.77 -21.77
C ILE A 40 12.65 -0.06 -22.92
N SER A 41 13.58 0.82 -22.62
CA SER A 41 14.16 1.72 -23.60
C SER A 41 15.64 1.88 -23.40
N VAL A 42 16.36 2.26 -24.47
CA VAL A 42 17.76 2.66 -24.46
C VAL A 42 17.89 4.09 -24.96
N VAL A 43 18.84 4.84 -24.42
CA VAL A 43 19.09 6.23 -24.82
C VAL A 43 20.27 6.27 -25.80
N CYS A 44 20.09 6.93 -26.93
CA CYS A 44 21.19 7.17 -27.86
C CYS A 44 22.24 8.11 -27.22
N PRO A 45 23.50 7.69 -27.07
CA PRO A 45 24.51 8.50 -26.43
C PRO A 45 24.90 9.74 -27.26
N ALA A 46 24.64 9.73 -28.57
CA ALA A 46 25.00 10.83 -29.48
C ALA A 46 23.95 11.95 -29.53
N CYS A 47 22.63 11.62 -29.47
CA CYS A 47 21.58 12.63 -29.64
C CYS A 47 20.52 12.62 -28.53
N GLY A 48 20.63 11.76 -27.52
CA GLY A 48 19.70 11.66 -26.39
C GLY A 48 18.33 11.05 -26.75
N LYS A 49 18.11 10.60 -27.99
CA LYS A 49 16.84 9.99 -28.40
C LYS A 49 16.63 8.65 -27.72
N VAL A 50 15.41 8.43 -27.25
CA VAL A 50 15.02 7.19 -26.56
C VAL A 50 14.44 6.22 -27.56
N HIS A 51 14.92 4.98 -27.55
CA HIS A 51 14.45 3.88 -28.39
C HIS A 51 13.84 2.78 -27.54
N THR A 52 12.61 2.40 -27.86
CA THR A 52 11.91 1.29 -27.17
C THR A 52 12.48 -0.05 -27.65
N VAL A 53 12.79 -0.91 -26.70
CA VAL A 53 13.25 -2.28 -26.94
C VAL A 53 12.05 -3.22 -26.86
N LYS A 54 11.94 -4.17 -27.81
CA LYS A 54 10.83 -5.12 -27.80
C LYS A 54 11.03 -6.17 -26.69
N PRO A 55 9.99 -6.45 -25.85
CA PRO A 55 10.11 -7.36 -24.70
C PRO A 55 10.49 -8.81 -25.03
N ALA A 56 10.33 -9.25 -26.29
CA ALA A 56 10.55 -10.64 -26.69
C ALA A 56 12.02 -11.10 -26.62
N GLU A 57 12.96 -10.19 -26.51
CA GLU A 57 14.41 -10.49 -26.53
C GLU A 57 15.02 -10.51 -25.11
N PHE A 58 14.27 -10.07 -24.10
CA PHE A 58 14.72 -10.06 -22.71
C PHE A 58 13.69 -10.71 -21.80
N ASP A 59 14.15 -11.50 -20.86
CA ASP A 59 13.36 -11.84 -19.70
C ASP A 59 13.06 -10.54 -18.93
N SER A 60 11.87 -9.99 -19.16
CA SER A 60 11.41 -8.74 -18.53
C SER A 60 11.53 -8.80 -17.02
N LYS A 61 11.39 -10.00 -16.43
CA LYS A 61 11.51 -10.29 -15.00
C LYS A 61 12.96 -10.07 -14.51
N ALA A 62 13.92 -10.65 -15.22
CA ALA A 62 15.34 -10.50 -14.89
C ALA A 62 15.80 -9.06 -15.09
N LEU A 63 15.20 -8.33 -16.05
CA LEU A 63 15.57 -6.96 -16.36
C LEU A 63 15.05 -5.97 -15.33
N ILE A 64 13.77 -6.05 -14.97
CA ILE A 64 13.19 -5.20 -13.92
C ILE A 64 13.95 -5.42 -12.62
N LYS A 65 14.30 -6.67 -12.29
CA LYS A 65 15.10 -7.00 -11.12
C LYS A 65 16.56 -6.51 -11.21
N SER A 66 17.13 -6.32 -12.42
CA SER A 66 18.48 -5.81 -12.64
C SER A 66 18.56 -4.29 -12.76
N VAL A 67 17.53 -3.64 -13.30
CA VAL A 67 17.42 -2.17 -13.41
C VAL A 67 16.97 -1.56 -12.09
N SER A 68 16.06 -2.24 -11.37
CA SER A 68 15.72 -1.86 -9.99
C SER A 68 16.89 -2.12 -9.04
N GLY A 69 17.97 -2.83 -9.50
CA GLY A 69 19.07 -3.27 -8.63
C GLY A 69 18.51 -3.78 -7.30
N LYS A 70 19.14 -4.55 -6.52
CA LYS A 70 18.66 -4.95 -5.18
C LYS A 70 18.49 -3.75 -4.21
N LYS A 71 17.89 -2.63 -4.68
CA LYS A 71 17.54 -1.51 -3.83
C LYS A 71 16.50 -2.01 -2.85
N SER A 72 16.74 -1.80 -1.58
CA SER A 72 15.69 -1.92 -0.58
C SER A 72 14.55 -0.95 -0.94
N LEU A 73 13.35 -1.22 -0.46
CA LEU A 73 12.21 -0.31 -0.70
C LEU A 73 12.52 1.12 -0.23
N ASP A 74 13.35 1.28 0.82
CA ASP A 74 13.82 2.56 1.35
C ASP A 74 14.74 3.34 0.39
N GLU A 75 15.42 2.66 -0.53
CA GLU A 75 16.36 3.28 -1.48
C GLU A 75 15.69 3.69 -2.80
N MET A 76 14.46 3.27 -3.04
CA MET A 76 13.71 3.63 -4.25
C MET A 76 13.19 5.07 -4.17
N GLU A 77 13.35 5.83 -5.23
CA GLU A 77 12.66 7.12 -5.35
C GLU A 77 11.14 6.90 -5.38
N VAL A 78 10.36 7.82 -4.80
CA VAL A 78 8.89 7.65 -4.69
C VAL A 78 8.22 7.46 -6.05
N LYS A 79 8.68 8.20 -7.07
CA LYS A 79 8.20 8.02 -8.45
C LYS A 79 8.58 6.67 -9.03
N GLU A 80 9.81 6.21 -8.83
CA GLU A 80 10.27 4.88 -9.25
C GLU A 80 9.43 3.78 -8.60
N LEU A 81 9.17 3.91 -7.29
CA LEU A 81 8.32 3.00 -6.53
C LEU A 81 6.90 2.92 -7.11
N SER A 82 6.26 4.07 -7.34
CA SER A 82 4.91 4.12 -7.92
C SER A 82 4.85 3.46 -9.30
N LEU A 83 5.87 3.66 -10.14
CA LEU A 83 5.96 3.05 -11.45
C LEU A 83 6.08 1.53 -11.37
N ALA A 84 6.98 1.05 -10.51
CA ALA A 84 7.19 -0.38 -10.30
C ALA A 84 5.95 -1.06 -9.69
N ALA A 85 5.29 -0.40 -8.74
CA ALA A 85 4.07 -0.87 -8.09
C ALA A 85 2.92 -1.09 -9.08
N ASN A 86 2.75 -0.19 -10.05
CA ASN A 86 1.69 -0.25 -11.05
C ASN A 86 2.10 -1.02 -12.33
N SER A 87 3.25 -1.70 -12.31
CA SER A 87 3.69 -2.55 -13.44
C SER A 87 3.05 -3.94 -13.37
N ALA A 88 2.95 -4.61 -14.52
CA ALA A 88 2.47 -6.00 -14.59
C ALA A 88 3.33 -7.01 -13.78
N ASN A 89 4.50 -6.57 -13.29
CA ASN A 89 5.46 -7.40 -12.58
C ASN A 89 5.58 -7.04 -11.08
N ALA A 90 4.64 -6.27 -10.52
CA ALA A 90 4.69 -5.84 -9.12
C ALA A 90 4.92 -7.02 -8.14
N LYS A 91 4.27 -8.16 -8.37
CA LYS A 91 4.43 -9.39 -7.55
C LYS A 91 5.81 -10.05 -7.64
N GLU A 92 6.60 -9.68 -8.62
CA GLU A 92 7.95 -10.22 -8.82
C GLU A 92 9.02 -9.28 -8.25
N ILE A 93 8.68 -8.00 -8.17
CA ILE A 93 9.57 -6.94 -7.65
C ILE A 93 9.44 -6.88 -6.13
N PHE A 94 8.20 -6.88 -5.61
CA PHE A 94 7.88 -6.65 -4.22
C PHE A 94 7.43 -7.91 -3.50
N SER A 95 7.69 -7.95 -2.21
CA SER A 95 7.25 -9.01 -1.31
C SER A 95 6.37 -8.43 -0.20
N ILE A 96 5.44 -9.23 0.29
CA ILE A 96 4.71 -8.91 1.51
C ILE A 96 5.72 -8.72 2.64
N HIS A 97 5.49 -7.72 3.49
CA HIS A 97 6.36 -7.24 4.57
C HIS A 97 7.64 -6.51 4.13
N ASP A 98 7.85 -6.23 2.82
CA ASP A 98 8.84 -5.23 2.43
C ASP A 98 8.47 -3.88 3.06
N ARG A 99 9.48 -3.17 3.59
CA ARG A 99 9.26 -1.99 4.43
C ARG A 99 9.80 -0.72 3.80
N ARG A 100 9.09 0.37 4.04
CA ARG A 100 9.46 1.73 3.66
C ARG A 100 9.32 2.67 4.84
N THR A 101 10.37 3.42 5.13
CA THR A 101 10.33 4.50 6.12
C THR A 101 9.89 5.81 5.44
N ILE A 102 8.86 6.44 5.99
CA ILE A 102 8.36 7.73 5.53
C ILE A 102 8.46 8.72 6.70
N THR A 103 9.26 9.75 6.56
CA THR A 103 9.30 10.83 7.53
C THR A 103 8.11 11.75 7.31
N LEU A 104 7.16 11.74 8.22
CA LEU A 104 5.98 12.62 8.17
C LEU A 104 6.37 14.09 8.36
N LYS A 105 5.53 15.01 7.89
CA LYS A 105 5.77 16.47 8.01
C LYS A 105 5.91 16.98 9.46
N ASN A 106 5.42 16.21 10.43
CA ASN A 106 5.59 16.48 11.86
C ASN A 106 6.90 15.91 12.45
N GLY A 107 7.77 15.32 11.61
CA GLY A 107 9.06 14.72 12.01
C GLY A 107 8.97 13.26 12.51
N TYR A 108 7.79 12.64 12.52
CA TYR A 108 7.65 11.24 12.90
C TYR A 108 8.13 10.32 11.76
N ASN A 109 9.03 9.38 12.07
CA ASN A 109 9.49 8.35 11.14
C ASN A 109 8.53 7.17 11.19
N ALA A 110 7.64 7.11 10.21
CA ALA A 110 6.63 6.07 10.08
C ALA A 110 7.17 4.94 9.20
N VAL A 111 7.27 3.72 9.74
CA VAL A 111 7.64 2.53 8.97
C VAL A 111 6.37 1.86 8.46
N PHE A 112 6.19 1.85 7.16
CA PHE A 112 5.10 1.14 6.49
C PHE A 112 5.59 -0.16 5.88
N GLU A 113 4.76 -1.18 5.90
CA GLU A 113 5.03 -2.46 5.23
C GLU A 113 3.97 -2.79 4.19
N ILE A 114 4.35 -3.50 3.15
CA ILE A 114 3.43 -4.00 2.13
C ILE A 114 2.60 -5.13 2.74
N ILE A 115 1.28 -4.94 2.81
CA ILE A 115 0.32 -5.94 3.27
C ILE A 115 -0.47 -6.59 2.13
N GLY A 116 -0.51 -5.96 0.96
CA GLY A 116 -1.20 -6.46 -0.23
C GLY A 116 -0.54 -6.00 -1.52
N ILE A 117 -0.52 -6.87 -2.52
CA ILE A 117 -0.05 -6.58 -3.88
C ILE A 117 -1.20 -6.88 -4.84
N GLU A 118 -1.65 -5.88 -5.61
CA GLU A 118 -2.83 -5.96 -6.48
C GLU A 118 -4.09 -6.43 -5.71
N HIS A 119 -4.27 -5.93 -4.49
CA HIS A 119 -5.36 -6.33 -3.60
C HIS A 119 -6.55 -5.36 -3.69
N ASP A 120 -6.32 -4.07 -3.45
CA ASP A 120 -7.37 -3.07 -3.37
C ASP A 120 -7.87 -2.61 -4.74
N ILE A 121 -9.17 -2.31 -4.81
CA ILE A 121 -9.79 -1.74 -6.00
C ILE A 121 -9.80 -0.22 -5.89
N ARG A 122 -9.27 0.44 -6.90
CA ARG A 122 -9.26 1.89 -7.04
C ARG A 122 -10.65 2.39 -7.46
N GLU A 123 -10.89 3.67 -7.28
CA GLU A 123 -12.13 4.32 -7.72
C GLU A 123 -12.40 4.16 -9.24
N ASP A 124 -11.35 4.04 -10.06
CA ASP A 124 -11.45 3.79 -11.49
C ASP A 124 -11.70 2.31 -11.87
N GLY A 125 -11.90 1.44 -10.89
CA GLY A 125 -12.17 0.01 -11.05
C GLY A 125 -10.93 -0.85 -11.29
N LYS A 126 -9.75 -0.27 -11.39
CA LYS A 126 -8.48 -1.01 -11.52
C LYS A 126 -7.98 -1.44 -10.14
N LYS A 127 -7.04 -2.38 -10.11
CA LYS A 127 -6.32 -2.73 -8.90
C LYS A 127 -5.23 -1.70 -8.62
N ALA A 128 -5.08 -1.32 -7.34
CA ALA A 128 -3.91 -0.62 -6.86
C ALA A 128 -2.70 -1.58 -6.82
N GLY A 129 -1.51 -1.07 -7.12
CA GLY A 129 -0.31 -1.89 -7.19
C GLY A 129 0.10 -2.46 -5.84
N LEU A 130 0.28 -1.60 -4.85
CA LEU A 130 0.70 -1.96 -3.51
C LEU A 130 -0.22 -1.33 -2.47
N THR A 131 -0.50 -2.09 -1.41
CA THR A 131 -1.15 -1.57 -0.20
C THR A 131 -0.17 -1.61 0.95
N PHE A 132 0.03 -0.47 1.57
CA PHE A 132 0.88 -0.27 2.74
C PHE A 132 0.06 -0.16 4.01
N CYS A 133 0.60 -0.68 5.12
CA CYS A 133 0.07 -0.49 6.46
C CYS A 133 1.19 -0.12 7.42
N LEU A 134 0.94 0.76 8.37
CA LEU A 134 1.91 1.12 9.39
C LEU A 134 2.29 -0.12 10.22
N VAL A 135 3.60 -0.35 10.38
CA VAL A 135 4.15 -1.50 11.14
C VAL A 135 3.81 -1.34 12.61
N ASP A 136 4.18 -0.19 13.18
CA ASP A 136 3.86 0.16 14.55
C ASP A 136 2.57 0.99 14.61
N LEU A 137 2.05 1.18 15.79
CA LEU A 137 0.84 1.95 15.99
C LEU A 137 1.12 3.46 15.98
N TYR A 138 0.26 4.22 15.30
CA TYR A 138 0.32 5.68 15.33
C TYR A 138 -0.36 6.22 16.60
N GLY A 139 0.29 7.22 17.14
CA GLY A 139 -0.13 7.88 18.36
C GLY A 139 1.05 7.85 19.33
N VAL A 140 1.63 9.02 19.59
CA VAL A 140 2.79 9.14 20.48
C VAL A 140 2.31 9.08 21.92
N GLY A 141 2.55 7.95 22.59
CA GLY A 141 2.40 7.81 24.02
C GLY A 141 0.96 7.90 24.55
N LYS A 142 0.83 8.13 25.85
CA LYS A 142 -0.44 8.18 26.59
C LYS A 142 -1.41 9.30 26.20
N ASN A 143 -1.06 10.16 25.24
CA ASN A 143 -1.80 11.37 24.87
C ASN A 143 -2.44 11.31 23.47
N SER A 144 -2.47 10.17 22.80
CA SER A 144 -3.21 10.06 21.54
C SER A 144 -4.72 9.93 21.84
N ASN A 145 -5.47 10.99 21.67
CA ASN A 145 -6.93 11.01 21.82
C ASN A 145 -7.61 10.51 20.53
N ILE A 146 -7.10 9.43 19.93
CA ILE A 146 -7.65 8.90 18.69
C ILE A 146 -8.86 8.02 19.02
N LYS A 147 -10.03 8.43 18.53
CA LYS A 147 -11.32 7.78 18.72
C LYS A 147 -11.95 7.50 17.37
N MET A 148 -12.80 6.47 17.31
CA MET A 148 -13.63 6.29 16.10
C MET A 148 -14.63 7.44 15.97
N ASN A 149 -15.31 7.78 17.07
CA ASN A 149 -16.22 8.91 17.16
C ASN A 149 -16.09 9.62 18.51
N TYR A 150 -16.47 10.88 18.56
CA TYR A 150 -16.55 11.63 19.83
C TYR A 150 -17.75 11.16 20.66
N GLU A 151 -18.82 10.76 20.01
CA GLU A 151 -19.99 10.17 20.62
C GLU A 151 -19.88 8.64 20.62
N CYS A 152 -20.56 7.99 21.56
CA CYS A 152 -20.64 6.54 21.66
C CYS A 152 -21.66 6.01 20.62
N SER A 153 -21.30 6.06 19.34
CA SER A 153 -22.14 5.67 18.21
C SER A 153 -21.32 5.15 17.05
N ASN A 154 -21.81 4.13 16.36
CA ASN A 154 -21.27 3.64 15.09
C ASN A 154 -22.25 3.82 13.92
N ILE A 155 -23.31 4.60 14.10
CA ILE A 155 -24.30 4.90 13.06
C ILE A 155 -23.62 5.64 11.92
N GLY A 156 -23.86 5.21 10.69
CA GLY A 156 -23.20 5.71 9.49
C GLY A 156 -21.85 5.04 9.18
N GLY A 157 -21.44 4.08 10.03
CA GLY A 157 -20.23 3.28 9.82
C GLY A 157 -18.94 4.08 9.82
N PHE A 158 -17.92 3.54 9.15
CA PHE A 158 -16.61 4.18 9.06
C PHE A 158 -16.67 5.50 8.26
N GLU A 159 -17.42 5.54 7.16
CA GLU A 159 -17.49 6.71 6.28
C GLU A 159 -17.94 7.99 7.01
N LYS A 160 -18.87 7.86 7.98
CA LYS A 160 -19.40 8.99 8.77
C LYS A 160 -18.66 9.21 10.09
N SER A 161 -17.60 8.43 10.35
CA SER A 161 -16.85 8.52 11.59
C SER A 161 -15.92 9.73 11.63
N ALA A 162 -15.61 10.21 12.84
CA ALA A 162 -14.58 11.21 13.05
C ALA A 162 -13.19 10.68 12.63
N MET A 163 -12.97 9.37 12.76
CA MET A 163 -11.75 8.69 12.31
C MET A 163 -11.53 8.80 10.81
N PHE A 164 -12.58 8.55 10.00
CA PHE A 164 -12.50 8.67 8.54
C PHE A 164 -12.07 10.08 8.13
N LYS A 165 -12.69 11.09 8.70
CA LYS A 165 -12.36 12.49 8.43
C LYS A 165 -10.90 12.77 8.80
N TRP A 166 -10.50 12.42 9.99
CA TRP A 166 -9.15 12.64 10.49
C TRP A 166 -8.08 11.92 9.63
N LEU A 167 -8.32 10.67 9.21
CA LEU A 167 -7.40 9.92 8.35
C LEU A 167 -7.21 10.58 6.98
N ASN A 168 -8.29 11.08 6.36
CA ASN A 168 -8.26 11.60 5.00
C ASN A 168 -7.98 13.11 4.91
N GLU A 169 -8.08 13.83 6.01
CA GLU A 169 -7.71 15.25 6.10
C GLU A 169 -6.39 15.44 6.87
N ASP A 170 -6.40 15.17 8.18
CA ASP A 170 -5.27 15.50 9.06
C ASP A 170 -4.08 14.56 8.87
N PHE A 171 -4.30 13.23 8.91
CA PHE A 171 -3.19 12.28 8.76
C PHE A 171 -2.64 12.30 7.34
N PHE A 172 -3.50 12.34 6.31
CA PHE A 172 -3.07 12.44 4.92
C PHE A 172 -2.20 13.68 4.67
N ALA A 173 -2.54 14.81 5.29
CA ALA A 173 -1.76 16.05 5.20
C ALA A 173 -0.37 15.94 5.83
N LEU A 174 -0.14 15.02 6.78
CA LEU A 174 1.18 14.74 7.36
C LEU A 174 2.13 14.00 6.42
N LEU A 175 1.62 13.30 5.42
CA LEU A 175 2.46 12.63 4.44
C LEU A 175 3.22 13.65 3.59
N PRO A 176 4.48 13.39 3.19
CA PRO A 176 5.20 14.24 2.24
C PRO A 176 4.43 14.40 0.92
N ASP A 177 4.59 15.54 0.25
CA ASP A 177 3.82 15.89 -0.95
C ASP A 177 4.01 14.84 -2.05
N GLU A 178 5.22 14.33 -2.24
CA GLU A 178 5.51 13.26 -3.20
C GLU A 178 4.73 11.95 -2.94
N TRP A 179 4.42 11.64 -1.67
CA TRP A 179 3.57 10.50 -1.32
C TRP A 179 2.09 10.80 -1.53
N GLN A 180 1.66 12.04 -1.21
CA GLN A 180 0.28 12.46 -1.46
C GLN A 180 -0.09 12.41 -2.96
N GLU A 181 0.90 12.64 -3.85
CA GLU A 181 0.73 12.59 -5.31
C GLU A 181 0.52 11.17 -5.84
N ILE A 182 1.14 10.15 -5.23
CA ILE A 182 1.09 8.77 -5.72
C ILE A 182 0.05 7.90 -5.02
N ILE A 183 -0.46 8.33 -3.85
CA ILE A 183 -1.52 7.62 -3.13
C ILE A 183 -2.83 7.74 -3.90
N VAL A 184 -3.36 6.59 -4.28
CA VAL A 184 -4.60 6.48 -5.05
C VAL A 184 -5.81 6.25 -4.14
N PRO A 185 -6.98 6.84 -4.45
CA PRO A 185 -8.21 6.51 -3.76
C PRO A 185 -8.63 5.07 -4.06
N VAL A 186 -8.99 4.33 -3.02
CA VAL A 186 -9.48 2.96 -3.11
C VAL A 186 -10.89 2.84 -2.55
N VAL A 187 -11.66 1.89 -3.08
CA VAL A 187 -13.02 1.61 -2.65
C VAL A 187 -12.98 0.52 -1.57
N LYS A 188 -13.37 0.88 -0.36
CA LYS A 188 -13.47 -0.04 0.77
C LYS A 188 -14.91 -0.40 1.04
N LYS A 189 -15.19 -1.68 1.13
CA LYS A 189 -16.48 -2.21 1.56
C LYS A 189 -16.61 -2.04 3.07
N THR A 190 -17.65 -1.35 3.54
CA THR A 190 -17.88 -1.08 4.97
C THR A 190 -19.36 -1.20 5.32
N ALA A 191 -19.66 -1.74 6.50
CA ALA A 191 -21.02 -1.67 7.04
C ALA A 191 -21.35 -0.22 7.40
N ASN A 192 -22.58 0.21 7.08
CA ASN A 192 -23.06 1.58 7.34
C ASN A 192 -23.48 1.82 8.80
N GLY A 193 -23.11 0.90 9.69
CA GLY A 193 -23.37 0.97 11.12
C GLY A 193 -23.37 -0.41 11.77
N GLY A 194 -23.64 -0.45 13.07
CA GLY A 194 -23.87 -1.69 13.80
C GLY A 194 -25.27 -2.25 13.54
N GLY A 195 -25.52 -3.40 14.12
CA GLY A 195 -26.73 -4.16 13.91
C GLY A 195 -26.53 -5.34 12.98
N LEU A 196 -27.32 -6.38 13.17
CA LEU A 196 -27.30 -7.57 12.34
C LEU A 196 -27.78 -7.23 10.93
N ASN A 197 -27.01 -7.66 9.92
CA ASN A 197 -27.29 -7.42 8.50
C ASN A 197 -27.29 -5.92 8.11
N ALA A 198 -26.43 -5.12 8.73
CA ALA A 198 -26.21 -3.75 8.26
C ALA A 198 -25.79 -3.76 6.78
N GLU A 199 -26.26 -2.79 6.03
CA GLU A 199 -25.93 -2.62 4.61
C GLU A 199 -24.41 -2.41 4.44
N ILE A 200 -23.84 -3.09 3.48
CA ILE A 200 -22.44 -2.88 3.06
C ILE A 200 -22.44 -1.81 1.97
N VAL A 201 -21.72 -0.74 2.22
CA VAL A 201 -21.60 0.39 1.31
C VAL A 201 -20.16 0.51 0.80
N ASP A 202 -20.00 1.13 -0.37
CA ASP A 202 -18.73 1.47 -0.94
C ASP A 202 -18.25 2.82 -0.37
N THR A 203 -17.08 2.81 0.26
CA THR A 203 -16.46 3.99 0.87
C THR A 203 -15.14 4.28 0.16
N THR A 204 -15.08 5.38 -0.60
CA THR A 204 -13.83 5.80 -1.26
C THR A 204 -12.97 6.59 -0.30
N CYS A 205 -11.69 6.19 -0.18
CA CYS A 205 -10.72 6.84 0.72
C CYS A 205 -9.29 6.70 0.23
N LYS A 206 -8.44 7.64 0.60
CA LYS A 206 -6.99 7.60 0.35
C LYS A 206 -6.24 6.92 1.49
N VAL A 207 -6.67 7.20 2.72
CA VAL A 207 -6.13 6.57 3.93
C VAL A 207 -7.25 5.89 4.69
N PHE A 208 -7.00 4.68 5.13
CA PHE A 208 -7.98 3.85 5.85
C PHE A 208 -7.31 3.04 6.97
N ILE A 209 -8.11 2.40 7.78
CA ILE A 209 -7.71 1.31 8.67
C ILE A 209 -8.39 0.02 8.20
N PRO A 210 -7.79 -1.17 8.41
CA PRO A 210 -8.36 -2.41 7.91
C PRO A 210 -9.73 -2.73 8.52
N SER A 211 -10.54 -3.54 7.83
CA SER A 211 -11.73 -4.16 8.41
C SER A 211 -11.36 -5.41 9.22
N GLU A 212 -12.32 -5.94 9.96
CA GLU A 212 -12.14 -7.21 10.66
C GLU A 212 -11.80 -8.34 9.67
N VAL A 213 -12.55 -8.46 8.59
CA VAL A 213 -12.34 -9.49 7.57
C VAL A 213 -10.98 -9.33 6.87
N GLU A 214 -10.53 -8.11 6.62
CA GLU A 214 -9.23 -7.84 6.02
C GLU A 214 -8.06 -8.26 6.92
N VAL A 215 -8.26 -8.27 8.24
CA VAL A 215 -7.25 -8.73 9.19
C VAL A 215 -7.36 -10.22 9.48
N PHE A 216 -8.56 -10.73 9.70
CA PHE A 216 -8.75 -12.09 10.23
C PHE A 216 -9.16 -13.12 9.16
N GLY A 217 -9.64 -12.68 7.99
CA GLY A 217 -10.22 -13.53 6.96
C GLY A 217 -11.65 -13.97 7.23
N GLU A 218 -12.15 -13.71 8.43
CA GLU A 218 -13.47 -14.10 8.89
C GLU A 218 -14.14 -12.96 9.68
N CYS A 219 -15.46 -12.98 9.79
CA CYS A 219 -16.24 -12.06 10.60
C CYS A 219 -16.58 -12.71 11.93
N TYR A 220 -15.97 -12.25 13.01
CA TYR A 220 -16.28 -12.67 14.38
C TYR A 220 -17.29 -11.74 15.03
N HIS A 221 -17.19 -10.46 14.75
CA HIS A 221 -17.95 -9.38 15.36
C HIS A 221 -18.64 -8.46 14.35
N SER A 222 -18.10 -8.33 13.14
CA SER A 222 -18.63 -7.45 12.09
C SER A 222 -19.69 -8.13 11.21
N ASN A 223 -20.25 -7.38 10.27
CA ASN A 223 -21.08 -7.91 9.19
C ASN A 223 -20.23 -8.50 8.06
N LYS A 224 -20.77 -9.48 7.35
CA LYS A 224 -20.09 -10.07 6.18
C LYS A 224 -20.01 -9.06 5.02
N GLY A 225 -18.94 -9.14 4.24
CA GLY A 225 -18.81 -8.39 2.99
C GLY A 225 -17.89 -7.17 3.06
N GLU A 226 -17.17 -6.97 4.15
CA GLU A 226 -16.25 -5.83 4.32
C GLU A 226 -14.85 -6.04 3.71
N GLY A 227 -14.73 -6.82 2.64
CA GLY A 227 -13.49 -7.06 1.90
C GLY A 227 -12.98 -8.49 2.01
N GLU A 228 -11.71 -8.67 1.70
CA GLU A 228 -10.96 -9.95 1.72
C GLU A 228 -9.70 -9.78 2.57
N GLN A 229 -9.19 -10.90 3.15
CA GLN A 229 -8.00 -10.86 4.01
C GLN A 229 -6.76 -10.45 3.23
N TYR A 230 -6.03 -9.48 3.77
CA TYR A 230 -4.69 -9.15 3.28
C TYR A 230 -3.70 -10.29 3.55
N GLU A 231 -2.82 -10.54 2.59
CA GLU A 231 -1.74 -11.52 2.72
C GLU A 231 -0.87 -11.22 3.95
N GLY A 232 -0.59 -9.94 4.22
CA GLY A 232 0.22 -9.47 5.34
C GLY A 232 -0.39 -9.72 6.73
N PHE A 233 -1.65 -10.15 6.84
CA PHE A 233 -2.28 -10.49 8.11
C PHE A 233 -2.63 -11.98 8.25
N LYS A 234 -2.19 -12.83 7.34
CA LYS A 234 -2.46 -14.28 7.43
C LYS A 234 -1.81 -14.93 8.63
N ASN A 235 -0.60 -14.49 8.98
CA ASN A 235 0.05 -14.93 10.22
C ASN A 235 -0.47 -14.10 11.40
N TRP A 236 -0.91 -14.77 12.47
CA TRP A 236 -1.45 -14.11 13.66
C TRP A 236 -0.47 -13.12 14.32
N LYS A 237 0.85 -13.38 14.22
CA LYS A 237 1.89 -12.51 14.78
C LYS A 237 1.91 -11.12 14.13
N ASP A 238 1.53 -11.03 12.85
CA ASP A 238 1.53 -9.78 12.09
C ASP A 238 0.36 -8.86 12.47
N ARG A 239 -0.60 -9.40 13.25
CA ARG A 239 -1.73 -8.65 13.83
C ARG A 239 -1.36 -7.98 15.15
N VAL A 240 -0.32 -8.48 15.85
CA VAL A 240 0.15 -7.89 17.11
C VAL A 240 1.01 -6.67 16.80
N LYS A 241 0.54 -5.49 17.17
CA LYS A 241 1.23 -4.22 16.94
C LYS A 241 1.46 -3.49 18.26
N GLY A 242 2.54 -2.76 18.36
CA GLY A 242 2.92 -1.94 19.51
C GLY A 242 3.33 -0.53 19.10
N TYR A 243 3.79 0.28 20.04
CA TYR A 243 4.41 1.56 19.75
C TYR A 243 5.91 1.40 19.45
N PRO A 244 6.52 2.32 18.70
CA PRO A 244 7.93 2.26 18.31
C PRO A 244 8.94 2.23 19.48
N ASP A 245 8.52 2.61 20.69
CA ASP A 245 9.32 2.62 21.91
C ASP A 245 9.51 1.23 22.55
N GLY A 246 9.03 0.17 21.87
CA GLY A 246 9.18 -1.22 22.30
C GLY A 246 8.10 -1.69 23.27
N ASP A 247 7.03 -0.92 23.46
CA ASP A 247 5.89 -1.34 24.26
C ASP A 247 5.10 -2.45 23.51
N SER A 248 5.13 -3.65 24.06
CA SER A 248 4.56 -4.83 23.41
C SER A 248 3.04 -4.83 23.42
N GLY A 249 2.47 -5.07 22.25
CA GLY A 249 1.05 -5.37 22.05
C GLY A 249 0.06 -4.36 22.63
N ARG A 250 -0.51 -3.54 21.76
CA ARG A 250 -1.60 -2.62 22.10
C ARG A 250 -2.81 -2.93 21.24
N TRP A 251 -4.00 -2.65 21.74
CA TRP A 251 -5.19 -2.74 20.94
C TRP A 251 -5.32 -1.52 20.03
N TYR A 252 -5.86 -1.76 18.82
CA TYR A 252 -6.03 -0.73 17.81
C TYR A 252 -7.34 -0.91 17.03
N TRP A 253 -7.83 0.20 16.48
CA TRP A 253 -9.08 0.27 15.77
C TRP A 253 -9.06 -0.46 14.44
N LEU A 254 -10.18 -1.14 14.15
CA LEU A 254 -10.60 -1.57 12.82
C LEU A 254 -11.79 -0.73 12.36
N ARG A 255 -11.99 -0.61 11.03
CA ARG A 255 -13.09 0.20 10.51
C ARG A 255 -14.46 -0.45 10.64
N SER A 256 -14.52 -1.75 10.92
CA SER A 256 -15.76 -2.53 11.00
C SER A 256 -16.62 -2.14 12.20
N PRO A 257 -17.88 -1.67 12.03
CA PRO A 257 -18.83 -1.57 13.12
C PRO A 257 -19.13 -2.94 13.70
N TYR A 258 -19.26 -3.03 15.03
CA TYR A 258 -19.67 -4.27 15.68
C TYR A 258 -21.15 -4.55 15.42
N SER A 259 -21.46 -5.71 14.82
CA SER A 259 -22.82 -6.09 14.43
C SER A 259 -23.79 -6.29 15.61
N GLY A 260 -23.28 -6.49 16.81
CA GLY A 260 -24.07 -6.68 18.02
C GLY A 260 -24.38 -5.38 18.79
N SER A 261 -23.96 -4.20 18.30
CA SER A 261 -24.13 -2.93 19.03
C SER A 261 -24.14 -1.73 18.09
N LEU A 262 -24.90 -0.70 18.45
CA LEU A 262 -24.92 0.59 17.74
C LEU A 262 -23.87 1.58 18.26
N THR A 263 -22.99 1.15 19.19
CA THR A 263 -22.03 2.04 19.87
C THR A 263 -20.57 1.62 19.65
N LYS A 264 -20.32 0.43 19.10
CA LYS A 264 -18.98 -0.20 19.10
C LYS A 264 -18.43 -0.42 17.71
N PHE A 265 -17.10 -0.38 17.62
CA PHE A 265 -16.33 -0.85 16.48
C PHE A 265 -15.44 -2.03 16.87
N CYS A 266 -15.07 -2.84 15.88
CA CYS A 266 -14.10 -3.91 16.06
C CYS A 266 -12.71 -3.35 16.33
N ILE A 267 -11.91 -4.11 17.06
CA ILE A 267 -10.49 -3.83 17.34
C ILE A 267 -9.67 -5.10 17.19
N VAL A 268 -8.38 -4.94 17.01
CA VAL A 268 -7.39 -5.99 17.31
C VAL A 268 -6.92 -5.78 18.74
N SER A 269 -6.98 -6.81 19.56
CA SER A 269 -6.49 -6.79 20.94
C SER A 269 -4.96 -6.84 21.01
N SER A 270 -4.40 -6.60 22.19
CA SER A 270 -2.93 -6.61 22.41
C SER A 270 -2.26 -7.95 22.13
N ASP A 271 -3.01 -9.04 22.16
CA ASP A 271 -2.57 -10.40 21.83
C ASP A 271 -2.82 -10.80 20.37
N GLY A 272 -3.33 -9.87 19.53
CA GLY A 272 -3.67 -10.12 18.12
C GLY A 272 -5.02 -10.78 17.90
N SER A 273 -5.84 -10.96 18.94
CA SER A 273 -7.21 -11.48 18.80
C SER A 273 -8.22 -10.40 18.40
N CYS A 274 -9.37 -10.82 17.87
CA CYS A 274 -10.46 -9.90 17.54
C CYS A 274 -11.29 -9.58 18.80
N TYR A 275 -11.64 -8.29 18.96
CA TYR A 275 -12.52 -7.82 20.00
C TYR A 275 -13.31 -6.57 19.53
N ASN A 276 -13.99 -5.89 20.43
CA ASN A 276 -14.73 -4.66 20.14
C ASN A 276 -14.61 -3.65 21.28
N SER A 277 -14.81 -2.37 20.96
CA SER A 277 -14.77 -1.28 21.94
C SER A 277 -15.75 -0.18 21.56
N ASP A 278 -16.21 0.58 22.57
CA ASP A 278 -17.09 1.72 22.35
C ASP A 278 -16.39 2.80 21.51
N ALA A 279 -17.11 3.35 20.53
CA ALA A 279 -16.58 4.27 19.51
C ALA A 279 -15.87 5.50 20.09
N ASN A 280 -16.25 5.94 21.28
CA ASN A 280 -15.67 7.08 21.98
C ASN A 280 -14.49 6.73 22.90
N ASN A 281 -14.08 5.46 22.96
CA ASN A 281 -12.86 5.07 23.65
C ASN A 281 -11.63 5.50 22.85
N VAL A 282 -10.51 5.69 23.56
CA VAL A 282 -9.22 6.02 22.95
C VAL A 282 -8.46 4.73 22.66
N ALA A 283 -8.04 4.55 21.41
CA ALA A 283 -7.13 3.49 21.03
C ALA A 283 -6.12 3.97 20.01
N ALA A 284 -5.14 3.11 19.75
CA ALA A 284 -4.18 3.31 18.67
C ALA A 284 -4.77 2.98 17.30
N ILE A 285 -4.05 3.32 16.25
CA ILE A 285 -4.41 3.00 14.86
C ILE A 285 -3.19 2.50 14.07
N ALA A 286 -3.45 1.73 13.05
CA ALA A 286 -2.50 1.34 12.01
C ALA A 286 -3.01 1.85 10.64
N PRO A 287 -2.72 3.11 10.27
CA PRO A 287 -3.15 3.66 8.99
C PRO A 287 -2.59 2.88 7.81
N CYS A 288 -3.41 2.70 6.78
CA CYS A 288 -3.07 2.06 5.52
C CYS A 288 -3.40 2.99 4.35
N PHE A 289 -2.68 2.84 3.25
CA PHE A 289 -2.95 3.51 1.98
C PHE A 289 -2.48 2.64 0.81
N ALA A 290 -2.93 2.95 -0.40
CA ALA A 290 -2.53 2.24 -1.61
C ALA A 290 -1.91 3.19 -2.66
N ILE A 291 -1.01 2.63 -3.49
CA ILE A 291 -0.36 3.33 -4.61
C ILE A 291 -0.50 2.58 -5.92
#